data_36d2d5a076622330f52156eadb2e4830
#
_entry.id   36d2d5a076622330f52156eadb2e4830
#
_cell.length_a   1.000
_cell.length_b   1.000
_cell.length_c   1.000
_cell.angle_alpha   90.00
_cell.angle_beta   90.00
_cell.angle_gamma   90.00
#
_symmetry.space_group_name_H-M   'P 1'
#
loop_
_entity.id
_entity.type
_entity.pdbx_description
1 polymer ?
#
loop_
_entity_poly.entity_id
_entity_poly.type
_entity_poly.pdbx_seq_one_letter_code
_entity_poly.pdbx_strand_id
1 'polypeptide(L)'
;MTLAMQLFLALSLVALAFGVGLYRRDSLHPGVLQAGQWGLIGIAYAVTPHSFRDIDASTSMLITTATAAFVLASITAGSRRQSTVGTSYHSTALRPLLFWIALLGLPVFAWRAQELASTADFTESFFINLRIALTREDDEAVTYGALGYLLPIAFVATLVELTSSNARFFERRGWVSLAIAIAYAMLATGRTFIFLLFIAIAFIALVQRRVRPMQLVLGSAAFVGVGFFGLGMLVNKVGDGMDNTAALTALDAFALYLLSGLAAFDLVHATPAALDWGLNVLRSPIAVARALGFDVQVLPLVKDYVFVPEPTNIYTVMLPYVRDFSWPGLLFFFALFGRMHGSLYLRAKLGDPRCVVLYGLSVYPLLMQFFQDQYLSLLTTWVQFGVLVWLCFRRTPASGAAA
;
A
#
# COMPACT_ATOMS: atom_id res chain seq x y z
N MET A 1 -24.09 17.17 5.20
CA MET A 1 -23.44 17.61 6.47
C MET A 1 -22.97 19.04 6.31
N THR A 2 -22.96 19.90 7.39
CA THR A 2 -22.40 21.24 7.26
C THR A 2 -20.87 21.21 7.17
N LEU A 3 -20.27 22.13 6.42
CA LEU A 3 -18.82 22.32 6.33
C LEU A 3 -18.15 22.35 7.70
N ALA A 4 -18.79 23.06 8.66
CA ALA A 4 -18.28 23.16 10.03
C ALA A 4 -18.15 21.79 10.72
N MET A 5 -19.08 20.89 10.51
CA MET A 5 -19.04 19.54 11.09
C MET A 5 -17.98 18.65 10.42
N GLN A 6 -17.80 18.77 9.11
CA GLN A 6 -16.71 18.08 8.38
C GLN A 6 -15.34 18.51 8.90
N LEU A 7 -15.13 19.83 9.01
CA LEU A 7 -13.89 20.39 9.54
C LEU A 7 -13.66 19.97 11.00
N PHE A 8 -14.70 19.97 11.83
CA PHE A 8 -14.61 19.55 13.23
C PHE A 8 -14.12 18.09 13.34
N LEU A 9 -14.70 17.17 12.58
CA LEU A 9 -14.28 15.75 12.58
C LEU A 9 -12.85 15.58 12.04
N ALA A 10 -12.51 16.26 10.95
CA ALA A 10 -11.16 16.21 10.39
C ALA A 10 -10.11 16.79 11.35
N LEU A 11 -10.39 17.93 11.99
CA LEU A 11 -9.51 18.53 13.01
C LEU A 11 -9.39 17.66 14.26
N SER A 12 -10.45 16.94 14.64
CA SER A 12 -10.42 15.99 15.76
C SER A 12 -9.44 14.84 15.46
N LEU A 13 -9.36 14.37 14.22
CA LEU A 13 -8.37 13.36 13.82
C LEU A 13 -6.94 13.91 13.82
N VAL A 14 -6.74 15.15 13.38
CA VAL A 14 -5.41 15.81 13.49
C VAL A 14 -5.00 15.98 14.95
N ALA A 15 -5.95 16.40 15.81
CA ALA A 15 -5.70 16.52 17.25
C ALA A 15 -5.38 15.16 17.87
N LEU A 16 -6.07 14.09 17.46
CA LEU A 16 -5.77 12.71 17.86
C LEU A 16 -4.35 12.30 17.42
N ALA A 17 -3.96 12.59 16.20
CA ALA A 17 -2.61 12.31 15.70
C ALA A 17 -1.54 13.02 16.55
N PHE A 18 -1.76 14.31 16.82
CA PHE A 18 -0.88 15.11 17.66
C PHE A 18 -0.80 14.57 19.09
N GLY A 19 -1.94 14.26 19.71
CA GLY A 19 -2.01 13.67 21.04
C GLY A 19 -1.27 12.33 21.14
N VAL A 20 -1.43 11.45 20.16
CA VAL A 20 -0.68 10.19 20.08
C VAL A 20 0.82 10.44 19.91
N GLY A 21 1.21 11.39 19.05
CA GLY A 21 2.59 11.77 18.84
C GLY A 21 3.27 12.27 20.12
N LEU A 22 2.59 13.11 20.89
CA LEU A 22 3.06 13.58 22.20
C LEU A 22 3.14 12.46 23.24
N TYR A 23 2.08 11.64 23.35
CA TYR A 23 2.02 10.52 24.29
C TYR A 23 3.13 9.50 24.04
N ARG A 24 3.36 9.13 22.78
CA ARG A 24 4.39 8.17 22.39
C ARG A 24 5.76 8.81 22.19
N ARG A 25 5.85 10.13 22.16
CA ARG A 25 7.07 10.89 21.79
C ARG A 25 7.64 10.42 20.46
N ASP A 26 6.76 10.16 19.49
CA ASP A 26 7.09 9.50 18.25
C ASP A 26 6.10 9.86 17.15
N SER A 27 6.51 10.72 16.24
CA SER A 27 5.70 11.17 15.10
C SER A 27 5.53 10.10 14.00
N LEU A 28 6.33 9.04 14.03
CA LEU A 28 6.27 7.94 13.07
C LEU A 28 5.44 6.76 13.57
N HIS A 29 4.82 6.90 14.76
CA HIS A 29 3.93 5.87 15.28
C HIS A 29 2.76 5.62 14.31
N PRO A 30 2.38 4.37 13.99
CA PRO A 30 1.33 4.08 13.01
C PRO A 30 -0.01 4.74 13.33
N GLY A 31 -0.33 4.93 14.60
CA GLY A 31 -1.52 5.68 15.00
C GLY A 31 -1.47 7.17 14.62
N VAL A 32 -0.26 7.79 14.61
CA VAL A 32 -0.07 9.16 14.14
C VAL A 32 -0.27 9.25 12.64
N LEU A 33 0.32 8.30 11.89
CA LEU A 33 0.18 8.25 10.43
C LEU A 33 -1.27 8.04 10.03
N GLN A 34 -1.99 7.12 10.67
CA GLN A 34 -3.39 6.82 10.40
C GLN A 34 -4.30 8.03 10.65
N ALA A 35 -4.24 8.61 11.84
CA ALA A 35 -5.12 9.72 12.20
C ALA A 35 -4.75 11.00 11.43
N GLY A 36 -3.45 11.25 11.23
CA GLY A 36 -2.95 12.40 10.47
C GLY A 36 -3.39 12.34 9.01
N GLN A 37 -3.29 11.18 8.37
CA GLN A 37 -3.69 11.00 6.98
C GLN A 37 -5.19 11.29 6.78
N TRP A 38 -6.08 10.65 7.55
CA TRP A 38 -7.51 10.86 7.42
C TRP A 38 -7.94 12.26 7.84
N GLY A 39 -7.27 12.85 8.83
CA GLY A 39 -7.49 14.24 9.20
C GLY A 39 -7.11 15.20 8.06
N LEU A 40 -5.94 15.02 7.45
CA LEU A 40 -5.49 15.86 6.32
C LEU A 40 -6.38 15.68 5.08
N ILE A 41 -6.80 14.44 4.75
CA ILE A 41 -7.73 14.19 3.64
C ILE A 41 -9.07 14.86 3.92
N GLY A 42 -9.60 14.77 5.13
CA GLY A 42 -10.86 15.43 5.53
C GLY A 42 -10.76 16.95 5.43
N ILE A 43 -9.65 17.56 5.86
CA ILE A 43 -9.40 18.99 5.69
C ILE A 43 -9.31 19.34 4.20
N ALA A 44 -8.51 18.59 3.43
CA ALA A 44 -8.36 18.82 2.00
C ALA A 44 -9.72 18.77 1.28
N TYR A 45 -10.54 17.77 1.61
CA TYR A 45 -11.91 17.65 1.07
C TYR A 45 -12.78 18.86 1.42
N ALA A 46 -12.66 19.39 2.64
CA ALA A 46 -13.50 20.49 3.12
C ALA A 46 -13.08 21.87 2.57
N VAL A 47 -11.77 22.09 2.28
CA VAL A 47 -11.24 23.42 1.93
C VAL A 47 -10.83 23.56 0.47
N THR A 48 -10.55 22.46 -0.24
CA THR A 48 -10.19 22.55 -1.66
C THR A 48 -11.44 22.79 -2.50
N PRO A 49 -11.43 23.78 -3.41
CA PRO A 49 -12.53 23.93 -4.37
C PRO A 49 -12.64 22.66 -5.22
N HIS A 50 -13.80 22.03 -5.21
CA HIS A 50 -14.09 20.83 -6.00
C HIS A 50 -15.59 20.74 -6.33
N SER A 51 -15.90 19.95 -7.35
CA SER A 51 -17.27 19.65 -7.79
C SER A 51 -17.84 18.36 -7.18
N PHE A 52 -17.13 17.74 -6.22
CA PHE A 52 -17.63 16.54 -5.55
C PHE A 52 -18.84 16.83 -4.68
N ARG A 53 -19.68 15.80 -4.46
CA ARG A 53 -20.81 15.88 -3.54
C ARG A 53 -20.35 16.08 -2.09
N ASP A 54 -21.20 16.66 -1.26
CA ASP A 54 -20.96 16.73 0.17
C ASP A 54 -20.96 15.34 0.81
N ILE A 55 -20.02 15.09 1.71
CA ILE A 55 -19.91 13.82 2.44
C ILE A 55 -20.99 13.74 3.52
N ASP A 56 -21.67 12.60 3.61
CA ASP A 56 -22.69 12.36 4.64
C ASP A 56 -22.08 12.22 6.04
N ALA A 57 -22.87 12.59 7.05
CA ALA A 57 -22.46 12.49 8.44
C ALA A 57 -22.12 11.04 8.84
N SER A 58 -22.87 10.06 8.34
CA SER A 58 -22.65 8.63 8.58
C SER A 58 -21.28 8.17 8.09
N THR A 59 -20.88 8.58 6.88
CA THR A 59 -19.57 8.28 6.31
C THR A 59 -18.45 8.90 7.12
N SER A 60 -18.58 10.16 7.50
CA SER A 60 -17.58 10.85 8.33
C SER A 60 -17.42 10.23 9.72
N MET A 61 -18.52 9.83 10.37
CA MET A 61 -18.51 9.10 11.63
C MET A 61 -17.85 7.72 11.49
N LEU A 62 -18.13 7.03 10.41
CA LEU A 62 -17.56 5.73 10.11
C LEU A 62 -16.03 5.83 9.95
N ILE A 63 -15.53 6.81 9.19
CA ILE A 63 -14.09 7.07 9.03
C ILE A 63 -13.45 7.39 10.38
N THR A 64 -14.08 8.25 11.16
CA THR A 64 -13.55 8.69 12.46
C THR A 64 -13.47 7.53 13.44
N THR A 65 -14.54 6.72 13.56
CA THR A 65 -14.58 5.59 14.49
C THR A 65 -13.63 4.45 14.06
N ALA A 66 -13.53 4.15 12.76
CA ALA A 66 -12.57 3.19 12.26
C ALA A 66 -11.11 3.64 12.51
N THR A 67 -10.82 4.93 12.27
CA THR A 67 -9.51 5.51 12.58
C THR A 67 -9.20 5.44 14.08
N ALA A 68 -10.17 5.76 14.94
CA ALA A 68 -10.01 5.64 16.39
C ALA A 68 -9.74 4.20 16.83
N ALA A 69 -10.46 3.21 16.27
CA ALA A 69 -10.25 1.79 16.54
C ALA A 69 -8.82 1.34 16.17
N PHE A 70 -8.33 1.77 14.99
CA PHE A 70 -6.94 1.53 14.57
C PHE A 70 -5.95 2.14 15.56
N VAL A 71 -6.13 3.42 15.90
CA VAL A 71 -5.22 4.16 16.78
C VAL A 71 -5.14 3.49 18.16
N LEU A 72 -6.29 3.21 18.79
CA LEU A 72 -6.34 2.56 20.09
C LEU A 72 -5.66 1.18 20.07
N ALA A 73 -5.94 0.37 19.06
CA ALA A 73 -5.30 -0.93 18.92
C ALA A 73 -3.79 -0.84 18.67
N SER A 74 -3.33 0.16 17.91
CA SER A 74 -1.91 0.38 17.66
C SER A 74 -1.14 0.80 18.91
N ILE A 75 -1.76 1.62 19.76
CA ILE A 75 -1.17 2.06 21.03
C ILE A 75 -1.07 0.90 22.02
N THR A 76 -2.07 0.05 22.09
CA THR A 76 -2.12 -1.08 23.04
C THR A 76 -1.27 -2.27 22.62
N ALA A 77 -0.85 -2.35 21.36
CA ALA A 77 -0.08 -3.47 20.80
C ALA A 77 1.25 -3.76 21.52
N GLY A 78 1.84 -2.77 22.19
CA GLY A 78 3.15 -2.85 22.85
C GLY A 78 3.14 -2.96 24.37
N SER A 79 1.98 -3.16 25.03
CA SER A 79 1.91 -3.14 26.49
C SER A 79 2.49 -4.39 27.19
N ARG A 80 2.67 -5.49 26.48
CA ARG A 80 3.39 -6.65 27.03
C ARG A 80 4.89 -6.46 26.82
N ARG A 81 5.67 -6.31 27.88
CA ARG A 81 7.14 -6.34 27.93
C ARG A 81 7.66 -7.56 27.15
N GLN A 82 7.87 -7.42 25.84
CA GLN A 82 8.64 -8.41 25.11
C GLN A 82 10.11 -8.10 25.38
N SER A 83 10.67 -8.84 26.32
CA SER A 83 12.12 -8.88 26.52
C SER A 83 12.73 -9.48 25.24
N THR A 84 13.22 -8.63 24.34
CA THR A 84 14.10 -9.03 23.25
C THR A 84 15.56 -9.10 23.73
N VAL A 85 15.78 -8.99 25.04
CA VAL A 85 17.09 -9.13 25.65
C VAL A 85 17.65 -10.51 25.27
N GLY A 86 18.72 -10.52 24.51
CA GLY A 86 19.47 -11.73 24.21
C GLY A 86 19.10 -12.46 22.91
N THR A 87 18.43 -11.84 21.96
CA THR A 87 18.26 -12.47 20.64
C THR A 87 19.06 -11.72 19.57
N SER A 88 19.93 -12.44 18.87
CA SER A 88 20.60 -11.98 17.67
C SER A 88 19.92 -12.53 16.42
N TYR A 89 20.01 -11.78 15.32
CA TYR A 89 19.50 -12.19 14.03
C TYR A 89 20.65 -12.25 13.02
N HIS A 90 20.74 -13.33 12.30
CA HIS A 90 21.72 -13.50 11.24
C HIS A 90 21.03 -13.69 9.91
N SER A 91 21.60 -13.08 8.86
CA SER A 91 21.14 -13.31 7.49
C SER A 91 21.47 -14.75 7.06
N THR A 92 20.52 -15.37 6.37
CA THR A 92 20.69 -16.74 5.86
C THR A 92 21.35 -16.74 4.49
N ALA A 93 21.76 -17.93 4.01
CA ALA A 93 22.23 -18.14 2.64
C ALA A 93 21.15 -17.82 1.58
N LEU A 94 19.87 -17.69 1.98
CA LEU A 94 18.79 -17.33 1.07
C LEU A 94 18.91 -15.88 0.55
N ARG A 95 19.49 -14.97 1.33
CA ARG A 95 19.71 -13.58 0.91
C ARG A 95 20.45 -13.47 -0.42
N PRO A 96 21.65 -14.07 -0.63
CA PRO A 96 22.30 -14.06 -1.92
C PRO A 96 21.52 -14.82 -3.00
N LEU A 97 20.82 -15.88 -2.64
CA LEU A 97 20.01 -16.64 -3.59
C LEU A 97 18.87 -15.81 -4.18
N LEU A 98 18.13 -15.05 -3.37
CA LEU A 98 17.07 -14.16 -3.86
C LEU A 98 17.60 -13.12 -4.84
N PHE A 99 18.80 -12.57 -4.58
CA PHE A 99 19.43 -11.64 -5.50
C PHE A 99 19.69 -12.29 -6.87
N TRP A 100 20.27 -13.50 -6.87
CA TRP A 100 20.56 -14.20 -8.12
C TRP A 100 19.29 -14.64 -8.86
N ILE A 101 18.27 -15.10 -8.13
CA ILE A 101 16.95 -15.43 -8.73
C ILE A 101 16.36 -14.18 -9.39
N ALA A 102 16.38 -13.03 -8.72
CA ALA A 102 15.86 -11.78 -9.28
C ALA A 102 16.68 -11.34 -10.51
N LEU A 103 18.01 -11.41 -10.44
CA LEU A 103 18.89 -11.01 -11.54
C LEU A 103 18.71 -11.90 -12.78
N LEU A 104 18.76 -13.23 -12.59
CA LEU A 104 18.66 -14.19 -13.70
C LEU A 104 17.22 -14.32 -14.23
N GLY A 105 16.23 -14.05 -13.40
CA GLY A 105 14.82 -14.05 -13.80
C GLY A 105 14.41 -12.80 -14.61
N LEU A 106 15.16 -11.69 -14.50
CA LEU A 106 14.79 -10.44 -15.17
C LEU A 106 14.73 -10.56 -16.71
N PRO A 107 15.68 -11.19 -17.41
CA PRO A 107 15.56 -11.38 -18.85
C PRO A 107 14.34 -12.20 -19.26
N VAL A 108 14.01 -13.25 -18.51
CA VAL A 108 12.84 -14.11 -18.77
C VAL A 108 11.54 -13.32 -18.53
N PHE A 109 11.50 -12.52 -17.47
CA PHE A 109 10.36 -11.64 -17.18
C PHE A 109 10.19 -10.58 -18.27
N ALA A 110 11.27 -9.97 -18.74
CA ALA A 110 11.26 -8.98 -19.81
C ALA A 110 10.80 -9.59 -21.15
N TRP A 111 11.27 -10.82 -21.45
CA TRP A 111 10.79 -11.55 -22.62
C TRP A 111 9.27 -11.81 -22.56
N ARG A 112 8.76 -12.27 -21.40
CA ARG A 112 7.33 -12.46 -21.20
C ARG A 112 6.56 -11.15 -21.29
N ALA A 113 7.10 -10.04 -20.79
CA ALA A 113 6.51 -8.71 -20.95
C ALA A 113 6.39 -8.31 -22.43
N GLN A 114 7.40 -8.61 -23.25
CA GLN A 114 7.36 -8.36 -24.70
C GLN A 114 6.28 -9.21 -25.37
N GLU A 115 6.17 -10.47 -25.02
CA GLU A 115 5.12 -11.35 -25.51
C GLU A 115 3.73 -10.84 -25.14
N LEU A 116 3.51 -10.42 -23.87
CA LEU A 116 2.26 -9.85 -23.42
C LEU A 116 1.93 -8.53 -24.15
N ALA A 117 2.90 -7.66 -24.34
CA ALA A 117 2.70 -6.40 -25.06
C ALA A 117 2.27 -6.63 -26.52
N SER A 118 2.80 -7.66 -27.17
CA SER A 118 2.46 -7.99 -28.54
C SER A 118 1.02 -8.53 -28.71
N THR A 119 0.34 -8.97 -27.65
CA THR A 119 -1.07 -9.38 -27.71
C THR A 119 -2.03 -8.19 -27.80
N ALA A 120 -1.60 -7.00 -27.42
CA ALA A 120 -2.44 -5.81 -27.40
C ALA A 120 -2.32 -4.98 -28.68
N ASP A 121 -1.16 -4.88 -29.27
CA ASP A 121 -0.80 -4.23 -30.57
C ASP A 121 -1.65 -3.02 -31.00
N PHE A 122 -2.02 -2.15 -30.05
CA PHE A 122 -2.87 -0.98 -30.31
C PHE A 122 -2.08 0.29 -30.65
N THR A 123 -0.83 0.34 -30.23
CA THR A 123 0.04 1.52 -30.37
C THR A 123 1.48 1.10 -30.65
N GLU A 124 2.32 2.03 -31.08
CA GLU A 124 3.77 1.80 -31.21
C GLU A 124 4.49 1.72 -29.85
N SER A 125 3.80 2.11 -28.75
CA SER A 125 4.40 2.15 -27.41
C SER A 125 4.30 0.81 -26.70
N PHE A 126 5.47 0.18 -26.44
CA PHE A 126 5.57 -1.05 -25.67
C PHE A 126 4.85 -0.99 -24.31
N PHE A 127 5.06 0.09 -23.54
CA PHE A 127 4.48 0.21 -22.19
C PHE A 127 2.97 0.41 -22.22
N ILE A 128 2.43 1.09 -23.23
CA ILE A 128 0.98 1.27 -23.38
C ILE A 128 0.35 -0.09 -23.72
N ASN A 129 0.89 -0.81 -24.70
CA ASN A 129 0.39 -2.12 -25.09
C ASN A 129 0.47 -3.13 -23.93
N LEU A 130 1.63 -3.20 -23.23
CA LEU A 130 1.80 -4.06 -22.07
C LEU A 130 0.77 -3.76 -20.98
N ARG A 131 0.51 -2.49 -20.74
CA ARG A 131 -0.49 -2.10 -19.75
C ARG A 131 -1.90 -2.50 -20.19
N ILE A 132 -2.30 -2.25 -21.45
CA ILE A 132 -3.60 -2.67 -21.97
C ILE A 132 -3.75 -4.17 -21.81
N ALA A 133 -2.75 -4.97 -22.20
CA ALA A 133 -2.76 -6.42 -22.07
C ALA A 133 -2.97 -6.88 -20.60
N LEU A 134 -2.31 -6.23 -19.63
CA LEU A 134 -2.37 -6.59 -18.21
C LEU A 134 -3.63 -6.07 -17.49
N THR A 135 -4.36 -5.10 -18.06
CA THR A 135 -5.55 -4.49 -17.44
C THR A 135 -6.85 -4.88 -18.12
N ARG A 136 -6.82 -5.70 -19.15
CA ARG A 136 -8.02 -6.28 -19.77
C ARG A 136 -8.80 -7.08 -18.73
N GLU A 137 -10.11 -6.92 -18.73
CA GLU A 137 -11.05 -7.59 -17.83
C GLU A 137 -11.76 -8.78 -18.50
N ASP A 138 -11.43 -9.06 -19.76
CA ASP A 138 -12.02 -10.14 -20.56
C ASP A 138 -11.54 -11.51 -20.08
N ASP A 139 -12.25 -12.57 -20.48
CA ASP A 139 -11.86 -13.97 -20.20
C ASP A 139 -10.45 -14.34 -20.73
N GLU A 140 -9.89 -13.50 -21.60
CA GLU A 140 -8.53 -13.57 -22.15
C GLU A 140 -7.48 -12.80 -21.33
N ALA A 141 -7.77 -12.42 -20.08
CA ALA A 141 -6.85 -11.69 -19.22
C ALA A 141 -5.49 -12.39 -19.13
N VAL A 142 -4.51 -11.83 -19.81
CA VAL A 142 -3.14 -12.37 -19.86
C VAL A 142 -2.37 -11.90 -18.64
N THR A 143 -1.61 -12.81 -18.03
CA THR A 143 -0.83 -12.54 -16.83
C THR A 143 0.59 -13.04 -16.98
N TYR A 144 1.46 -12.59 -16.08
CA TYR A 144 2.81 -13.15 -15.97
C TYR A 144 2.83 -14.60 -15.47
N GLY A 145 1.71 -15.13 -14.99
CA GLY A 145 1.63 -16.45 -14.40
C GLY A 145 2.64 -16.62 -13.25
N ALA A 146 3.36 -17.74 -13.24
CA ALA A 146 4.37 -18.02 -12.22
C ALA A 146 5.53 -17.00 -12.21
N LEU A 147 5.83 -16.34 -13.31
CA LEU A 147 6.89 -15.32 -13.36
C LEU A 147 6.52 -14.09 -12.52
N GLY A 148 5.23 -13.83 -12.25
CA GLY A 148 4.80 -12.77 -11.36
C GLY A 148 5.40 -12.84 -9.95
N TYR A 149 5.79 -14.02 -9.49
CA TYR A 149 6.47 -14.20 -8.20
C TYR A 149 7.89 -13.61 -8.15
N LEU A 150 8.51 -13.31 -9.29
CA LEU A 150 9.83 -12.68 -9.34
C LEU A 150 9.83 -11.25 -8.82
N LEU A 151 8.71 -10.52 -8.96
CA LEU A 151 8.59 -9.16 -8.48
C LEU A 151 8.69 -9.08 -6.93
N PRO A 152 7.90 -9.81 -6.12
CA PRO A 152 8.09 -9.81 -4.67
C PRO A 152 9.47 -10.36 -4.25
N ILE A 153 10.07 -11.27 -4.98
CA ILE A 153 11.44 -11.75 -4.73
C ILE A 153 12.45 -10.60 -4.90
N ALA A 154 12.36 -9.84 -5.98
CA ALA A 154 13.24 -8.69 -6.23
C ALA A 154 13.08 -7.59 -5.16
N PHE A 155 11.85 -7.34 -4.72
CA PHE A 155 11.56 -6.37 -3.67
C PHE A 155 12.14 -6.80 -2.33
N VAL A 156 11.90 -8.04 -1.90
CA VAL A 156 12.46 -8.56 -0.65
C VAL A 156 13.98 -8.58 -0.70
N ALA A 157 14.59 -9.00 -1.81
CA ALA A 157 16.04 -8.97 -1.98
C ALA A 157 16.59 -7.55 -1.74
N THR A 158 15.97 -6.53 -2.34
CA THR A 158 16.37 -5.13 -2.18
C THR A 158 16.21 -4.64 -0.73
N LEU A 159 15.08 -4.92 -0.09
CA LEU A 159 14.80 -4.43 1.26
C LEU A 159 15.65 -5.14 2.32
N VAL A 160 15.96 -6.41 2.11
CA VAL A 160 16.88 -7.17 2.98
C VAL A 160 18.32 -6.66 2.82
N GLU A 161 18.76 -6.33 1.59
CA GLU A 161 20.07 -5.70 1.36
C GLU A 161 20.15 -4.35 2.08
N LEU A 162 19.13 -3.50 1.98
CA LEU A 162 19.08 -2.23 2.71
C LEU A 162 19.14 -2.44 4.23
N THR A 163 18.31 -3.33 4.76
CA THR A 163 18.19 -3.56 6.20
C THR A 163 19.48 -4.11 6.80
N SER A 164 20.21 -4.95 6.06
CA SER A 164 21.46 -5.59 6.50
C SER A 164 22.72 -4.79 6.17
N SER A 165 22.61 -3.69 5.42
CA SER A 165 23.77 -2.88 5.03
C SER A 165 24.32 -2.09 6.22
N ASN A 166 25.65 -2.04 6.33
CA ASN A 166 26.36 -1.18 7.25
C ASN A 166 26.58 0.24 6.66
N ALA A 167 26.39 0.41 5.37
CA ALA A 167 26.45 1.71 4.71
C ALA A 167 25.25 2.58 5.07
N ARG A 168 25.37 3.91 4.85
CA ARG A 168 24.27 4.84 5.13
C ARG A 168 22.97 4.48 4.39
N PHE A 169 23.08 3.93 3.18
CA PHE A 169 21.97 3.41 2.38
C PHE A 169 22.28 1.99 1.90
N PHE A 170 22.65 1.86 0.64
CA PHE A 170 22.99 0.58 0.02
C PHE A 170 24.49 0.45 -0.17
N GLU A 171 25.02 -0.75 -0.01
CA GLU A 171 26.28 -1.17 -0.57
C GLU A 171 26.11 -1.42 -2.10
N ARG A 172 27.22 -1.64 -2.82
CA ARG A 172 27.19 -1.81 -4.28
C ARG A 172 26.14 -2.83 -4.76
N ARG A 173 26.04 -3.95 -4.07
CA ARG A 173 25.06 -5.01 -4.39
C ARG A 173 23.62 -4.54 -4.16
N GLY A 174 23.37 -3.77 -3.11
CA GLY A 174 22.03 -3.22 -2.83
C GLY A 174 21.56 -2.25 -3.91
N TRP A 175 22.45 -1.43 -4.48
CA TRP A 175 22.11 -0.56 -5.62
C TRP A 175 21.73 -1.36 -6.86
N VAL A 176 22.44 -2.46 -7.13
CA VAL A 176 22.09 -3.38 -8.23
C VAL A 176 20.72 -4.04 -7.97
N SER A 177 20.47 -4.51 -6.74
CA SER A 177 19.15 -5.04 -6.35
C SER A 177 18.04 -4.03 -6.55
N LEU A 178 18.26 -2.76 -6.18
CA LEU A 178 17.29 -1.68 -6.38
C LEU A 178 17.00 -1.45 -7.86
N ALA A 179 18.03 -1.40 -8.70
CA ALA A 179 17.84 -1.26 -10.15
C ALA A 179 17.03 -2.42 -10.75
N ILE A 180 17.30 -3.65 -10.31
CA ILE A 180 16.54 -4.84 -10.70
C ILE A 180 15.07 -4.73 -10.23
N ALA A 181 14.82 -4.34 -8.99
CA ALA A 181 13.47 -4.19 -8.45
C ALA A 181 12.67 -3.10 -9.19
N ILE A 182 13.33 -1.98 -9.54
CA ILE A 182 12.71 -0.93 -10.37
C ILE A 182 12.38 -1.47 -11.77
N ALA A 183 13.27 -2.24 -12.39
CA ALA A 183 13.02 -2.84 -13.70
C ALA A 183 11.78 -3.77 -13.67
N TYR A 184 11.65 -4.63 -12.65
CA TYR A 184 10.46 -5.45 -12.46
C TYR A 184 9.20 -4.60 -12.27
N ALA A 185 9.27 -3.54 -11.45
CA ALA A 185 8.13 -2.65 -11.22
C ALA A 185 7.68 -1.92 -12.49
N MET A 186 8.64 -1.49 -13.33
CA MET A 186 8.36 -0.87 -14.63
C MET A 186 7.70 -1.85 -15.60
N LEU A 187 8.23 -3.06 -15.72
CA LEU A 187 7.66 -4.11 -16.57
C LEU A 187 6.29 -4.60 -16.06
N ALA A 188 6.01 -4.53 -14.77
CA ALA A 188 4.68 -4.79 -14.23
C ALA A 188 3.67 -3.65 -14.49
N THR A 189 4.09 -2.54 -15.09
CA THR A 189 3.29 -1.33 -15.46
C THR A 189 2.48 -0.71 -14.32
N GLY A 190 2.60 -1.22 -13.11
CA GLY A 190 1.89 -0.72 -11.93
C GLY A 190 2.66 0.38 -11.21
N ARG A 191 2.19 1.65 -11.28
CA ARG A 191 2.75 2.73 -10.44
C ARG A 191 2.76 2.37 -8.96
N THR A 192 1.79 1.59 -8.53
CA THR A 192 1.63 1.09 -7.16
C THR A 192 2.84 0.32 -6.66
N PHE A 193 3.52 -0.44 -7.52
CA PHE A 193 4.74 -1.19 -7.18
C PHE A 193 5.93 -0.26 -6.91
N ILE A 194 6.06 0.82 -7.69
CA ILE A 194 7.10 1.82 -7.48
C ILE A 194 6.85 2.58 -6.17
N PHE A 195 5.59 2.96 -5.88
CA PHE A 195 5.21 3.58 -4.62
C PHE A 195 5.47 2.65 -3.43
N LEU A 196 5.10 1.36 -3.53
CA LEU A 196 5.35 0.37 -2.49
C LEU A 196 6.85 0.25 -2.18
N LEU A 197 7.68 0.12 -3.21
CA LEU A 197 9.13 0.01 -3.05
C LEU A 197 9.73 1.27 -2.42
N PHE A 198 9.35 2.46 -2.90
CA PHE A 198 9.81 3.74 -2.37
C PHE A 198 9.41 3.93 -0.91
N ILE A 199 8.13 3.72 -0.57
CA ILE A 199 7.63 3.85 0.80
C ILE A 199 8.33 2.87 1.73
N ALA A 200 8.52 1.62 1.31
CA ALA A 200 9.21 0.62 2.11
C ALA A 200 10.66 1.03 2.40
N ILE A 201 11.43 1.44 1.38
CA ILE A 201 12.80 1.93 1.54
C ILE A 201 12.86 3.14 2.48
N ALA A 202 11.97 4.10 2.28
CA ALA A 202 11.91 5.33 3.06
C ALA A 202 11.65 5.05 4.54
N PHE A 203 10.67 4.20 4.85
CA PHE A 203 10.34 3.86 6.24
C PHE A 203 11.36 2.94 6.89
N ILE A 204 11.99 2.02 6.17
CA ILE A 204 13.15 1.27 6.68
C ILE A 204 14.27 2.23 7.07
N ALA A 205 14.62 3.18 6.19
CA ALA A 205 15.67 4.17 6.44
C ALA A 205 15.34 5.07 7.64
N LEU A 206 14.06 5.43 7.85
CA LEU A 206 13.62 6.19 9.02
C LEU A 206 13.71 5.37 10.31
N VAL A 207 13.18 4.16 10.33
CA VAL A 207 13.20 3.27 11.50
C VAL A 207 14.64 2.98 11.92
N GLN A 208 15.54 2.79 10.97
CA GLN A 208 16.98 2.62 11.19
C GLN A 208 17.73 3.95 11.41
N ARG A 209 17.03 5.09 11.50
CA ARG A 209 17.59 6.44 11.71
C ARG A 209 18.66 6.86 10.71
N ARG A 210 18.58 6.36 9.48
CA ARG A 210 19.52 6.70 8.39
C ARG A 210 19.18 8.02 7.72
N VAL A 211 17.92 8.43 7.77
CA VAL A 211 17.41 9.70 7.26
C VAL A 211 16.61 10.44 8.33
N ARG A 212 16.54 11.77 8.19
CA ARG A 212 15.68 12.61 9.04
C ARG A 212 14.28 12.68 8.46
N PRO A 213 13.21 12.84 9.28
CA PRO A 213 11.84 12.96 8.79
C PRO A 213 11.66 14.05 7.73
N MET A 214 12.31 15.21 7.88
CA MET A 214 12.25 16.29 6.89
C MET A 214 12.85 15.91 5.53
N GLN A 215 13.92 15.12 5.52
CA GLN A 215 14.51 14.60 4.27
C GLN A 215 13.55 13.66 3.56
N LEU A 216 12.78 12.88 4.34
CA LEU A 216 11.72 12.04 3.78
C LEU A 216 10.60 12.88 3.17
N VAL A 217 10.10 13.90 3.87
CA VAL A 217 9.03 14.78 3.35
C VAL A 217 9.45 15.40 2.02
N LEU A 218 10.65 15.97 1.96
CA LEU A 218 11.18 16.56 0.72
C LEU A 218 11.38 15.52 -0.39
N GLY A 219 11.96 14.36 -0.05
CA GLY A 219 12.13 13.25 -0.99
C GLY A 219 10.81 12.68 -1.49
N SER A 220 9.79 12.60 -0.62
CA SER A 220 8.45 12.13 -1.00
C SER A 220 7.75 13.13 -1.91
N ALA A 221 7.84 14.43 -1.63
CA ALA A 221 7.28 15.47 -2.50
C ALA A 221 7.90 15.44 -3.90
N ALA A 222 9.24 15.33 -3.97
CA ALA A 222 9.95 15.18 -5.24
C ALA A 222 9.55 13.87 -5.96
N PHE A 223 9.46 12.77 -5.24
CA PHE A 223 9.08 11.46 -5.79
C PHE A 223 7.64 11.44 -6.32
N VAL A 224 6.68 12.02 -5.57
CA VAL A 224 5.28 12.15 -6.02
C VAL A 224 5.22 13.05 -7.26
N GLY A 225 5.94 14.19 -7.25
CA GLY A 225 6.01 15.08 -8.40
C GLY A 225 6.52 14.35 -9.66
N VAL A 226 7.70 13.73 -9.58
CA VAL A 226 8.30 13.01 -10.71
C VAL A 226 7.52 11.74 -11.06
N GLY A 227 7.12 10.95 -10.05
CA GLY A 227 6.46 9.66 -10.26
C GLY A 227 5.02 9.80 -10.74
N PHE A 228 4.25 10.74 -10.18
CA PHE A 228 2.86 10.93 -10.57
C PHE A 228 2.75 11.67 -11.91
N PHE A 229 3.48 12.78 -12.06
CA PHE A 229 3.42 13.58 -13.28
C PHE A 229 4.31 13.01 -14.38
N GLY A 230 5.57 12.66 -14.09
CA GLY A 230 6.51 12.15 -15.09
C GLY A 230 6.10 10.80 -15.67
N LEU A 231 5.80 9.81 -14.82
CA LEU A 231 5.30 8.50 -15.26
C LEU A 231 3.88 8.61 -15.83
N GLY A 232 3.07 9.57 -15.34
CA GLY A 232 1.76 9.86 -15.89
C GLY A 232 1.77 10.30 -17.34
N MET A 233 2.72 11.15 -17.69
CA MET A 233 2.95 11.60 -19.08
C MET A 233 3.50 10.48 -19.96
N LEU A 234 4.45 9.66 -19.45
CA LEU A 234 5.02 8.55 -20.21
C LEU A 234 4.01 7.46 -20.57
N VAL A 235 2.95 7.29 -19.79
CA VAL A 235 1.93 6.24 -19.99
C VAL A 235 0.63 6.82 -20.54
N ASN A 236 0.64 8.06 -21.05
CA ASN A 236 -0.53 8.76 -21.61
C ASN A 236 -1.80 8.69 -20.76
N LYS A 237 -1.68 8.63 -19.43
CA LYS A 237 -2.86 8.70 -18.55
C LYS A 237 -3.40 10.13 -18.38
N VAL A 238 -2.64 11.10 -18.83
CA VAL A 238 -3.02 12.50 -18.85
C VAL A 238 -3.26 12.86 -20.31
N GLY A 239 -4.42 12.50 -20.87
CA GLY A 239 -4.76 12.92 -22.22
C GLY A 239 -5.72 12.06 -23.03
N ASP A 240 -5.77 10.75 -22.85
CA ASP A 240 -6.58 9.87 -23.70
C ASP A 240 -7.83 9.36 -22.96
N GLY A 241 -8.89 10.16 -22.99
CA GLY A 241 -10.20 9.72 -22.50
C GLY A 241 -11.14 10.82 -22.03
N MET A 242 -10.72 12.07 -22.10
CA MET A 242 -11.60 13.22 -21.90
C MET A 242 -11.62 14.04 -23.18
N ASP A 243 -12.73 13.98 -23.87
CA ASP A 243 -13.07 14.94 -24.95
C ASP A 243 -12.81 16.37 -24.44
N ASN A 244 -11.97 17.05 -25.16
CA ASN A 244 -11.64 18.46 -25.29
C ASN A 244 -12.50 19.50 -24.56
N THR A 245 -12.60 19.46 -23.24
CA THR A 245 -13.09 20.64 -22.49
C THR A 245 -12.30 20.81 -21.21
N ALA A 246 -11.34 21.73 -21.27
CA ALA A 246 -10.44 22.15 -20.21
C ALA A 246 -9.40 21.08 -19.81
N ALA A 247 -8.15 21.30 -20.23
CA ALA A 247 -7.00 20.60 -19.67
C ALA A 247 -7.05 20.74 -18.13
N LEU A 248 -7.42 19.66 -17.44
CA LEU A 248 -7.33 19.60 -15.97
C LEU A 248 -5.93 20.04 -15.60
N THR A 249 -5.82 21.04 -14.77
CA THR A 249 -4.51 21.40 -14.23
C THR A 249 -3.93 20.18 -13.51
N ALA A 250 -2.61 20.08 -13.43
CA ALA A 250 -1.98 18.99 -12.68
C ALA A 250 -2.50 18.90 -11.23
N LEU A 251 -2.94 20.04 -10.69
CA LEU A 251 -3.51 20.14 -9.34
C LEU A 251 -4.92 19.52 -9.28
N ASP A 252 -5.75 19.75 -10.29
CA ASP A 252 -7.10 19.17 -10.36
C ASP A 252 -7.02 17.65 -10.53
N ALA A 253 -6.10 17.16 -11.38
CA ALA A 253 -5.86 15.74 -11.53
C ALA A 253 -5.39 15.09 -10.22
N PHE A 254 -4.54 15.78 -9.45
CA PHE A 254 -4.09 15.30 -8.15
C PHE A 254 -5.23 15.32 -7.12
N ALA A 255 -6.03 16.39 -7.08
CA ALA A 255 -7.19 16.51 -6.20
C ALA A 255 -8.22 15.42 -6.53
N LEU A 256 -8.52 15.20 -7.82
CA LEU A 256 -9.38 14.11 -8.28
C LEU A 256 -8.87 12.75 -7.77
N TYR A 257 -7.58 12.47 -7.94
CA TYR A 257 -6.99 11.20 -7.52
C TYR A 257 -7.00 10.99 -6.00
N LEU A 258 -6.85 12.06 -5.22
CA LEU A 258 -6.83 12.02 -3.77
C LEU A 258 -8.24 11.95 -3.15
N LEU A 259 -9.21 12.67 -3.73
CA LEU A 259 -10.50 12.94 -3.09
C LEU A 259 -11.66 12.15 -3.70
N SER A 260 -11.58 11.74 -4.97
CA SER A 260 -12.68 11.01 -5.64
C SER A 260 -13.03 9.69 -4.96
N GLY A 261 -12.03 8.98 -4.40
CA GLY A 261 -12.25 7.74 -3.68
C GLY A 261 -13.13 7.90 -2.44
N LEU A 262 -13.03 9.05 -1.76
CA LEU A 262 -13.88 9.36 -0.61
C LEU A 262 -15.31 9.68 -1.05
N ALA A 263 -15.48 10.47 -2.12
CA ALA A 263 -16.79 10.79 -2.69
C ALA A 263 -17.50 9.54 -3.23
N ALA A 264 -16.75 8.66 -3.93
CA ALA A 264 -17.28 7.40 -4.44
C ALA A 264 -17.68 6.44 -3.32
N PHE A 265 -16.87 6.36 -2.26
CA PHE A 265 -17.19 5.56 -1.09
C PHE A 265 -18.46 6.06 -0.41
N ASP A 266 -18.61 7.39 -0.22
CA ASP A 266 -19.81 7.99 0.34
C ASP A 266 -21.07 7.67 -0.47
N LEU A 267 -20.99 7.81 -1.80
CA LEU A 267 -22.09 7.49 -2.69
C LEU A 267 -22.54 6.04 -2.57
N VAL A 268 -21.59 5.10 -2.57
CA VAL A 268 -21.88 3.67 -2.54
C VAL A 268 -22.29 3.21 -1.13
N HIS A 269 -21.71 3.81 -0.08
CA HIS A 269 -22.08 3.51 1.31
C HIS A 269 -23.50 3.96 1.64
N ALA A 270 -23.93 5.11 1.13
CA ALA A 270 -25.27 5.62 1.32
C ALA A 270 -26.35 4.78 0.61
N THR A 271 -25.97 3.94 -0.36
CA THR A 271 -26.90 3.09 -1.09
C THR A 271 -27.10 1.76 -0.36
N PRO A 272 -28.32 1.43 0.12
CA PRO A 272 -28.59 0.16 0.77
C PRO A 272 -28.25 -1.01 -0.15
N ALA A 273 -27.48 -1.98 0.36
CA ALA A 273 -27.16 -3.20 -0.33
C ALA A 273 -27.09 -4.38 0.65
N ALA A 274 -27.32 -5.59 0.13
CA ALA A 274 -27.07 -6.80 0.90
C ALA A 274 -25.58 -6.92 1.24
N LEU A 275 -25.28 -7.63 2.34
CA LEU A 275 -23.89 -7.92 2.72
C LEU A 275 -23.31 -9.01 1.80
N ASP A 276 -22.06 -8.83 1.43
CA ASP A 276 -21.32 -9.75 0.56
C ASP A 276 -20.64 -10.89 1.37
N TRP A 277 -20.76 -10.87 2.69
CA TRP A 277 -20.33 -11.93 3.61
C TRP A 277 -18.91 -12.47 3.39
N GLY A 278 -17.97 -11.57 3.14
CA GLY A 278 -16.54 -11.90 3.00
C GLY A 278 -16.07 -12.07 1.56
N LEU A 279 -16.93 -11.95 0.55
CA LEU A 279 -16.52 -12.13 -0.85
C LEU A 279 -15.47 -11.10 -1.32
N ASN A 280 -15.48 -9.89 -0.75
CA ASN A 280 -14.48 -8.87 -1.04
C ASN A 280 -13.18 -9.11 -0.24
N VAL A 281 -13.30 -9.27 1.07
CA VAL A 281 -12.18 -9.39 2.01
C VAL A 281 -11.43 -10.72 1.83
N LEU A 282 -12.15 -11.81 1.57
CA LEU A 282 -11.59 -13.14 1.34
C LEU A 282 -11.36 -13.46 -0.14
N ARG A 283 -11.39 -12.46 -1.01
CA ARG A 283 -11.21 -12.64 -2.46
C ARG A 283 -9.98 -13.49 -2.81
N SER A 284 -8.84 -13.24 -2.17
CA SER A 284 -7.60 -13.99 -2.43
C SER A 284 -7.70 -15.47 -2.08
N PRO A 285 -8.15 -15.89 -0.88
CA PRO A 285 -8.44 -17.29 -0.57
C PRO A 285 -9.50 -17.92 -1.49
N ILE A 286 -10.56 -17.18 -1.84
CA ILE A 286 -11.61 -17.64 -2.75
C ILE A 286 -11.04 -17.90 -4.16
N ALA A 287 -10.18 -17.04 -4.66
CA ALA A 287 -9.49 -17.23 -5.94
C ALA A 287 -8.60 -18.48 -5.94
N VAL A 288 -7.92 -18.76 -4.82
CA VAL A 288 -7.17 -20.02 -4.64
C VAL A 288 -8.10 -21.21 -4.63
N ALA A 289 -9.23 -21.16 -3.92
CA ALA A 289 -10.22 -22.24 -3.90
C ALA A 289 -10.75 -22.52 -5.31
N ARG A 290 -11.08 -21.46 -6.09
CA ARG A 290 -11.50 -21.62 -7.50
C ARG A 290 -10.41 -22.28 -8.35
N ALA A 291 -9.14 -21.88 -8.17
CA ALA A 291 -8.02 -22.51 -8.88
C ALA A 291 -7.82 -24.00 -8.52
N LEU A 292 -8.26 -24.43 -7.33
CA LEU A 292 -8.28 -25.82 -6.88
C LEU A 292 -9.52 -26.61 -7.36
N GLY A 293 -10.41 -25.99 -8.14
CA GLY A 293 -11.58 -26.62 -8.75
C GLY A 293 -12.88 -26.50 -7.96
N PHE A 294 -12.94 -25.67 -6.89
CA PHE A 294 -14.18 -25.39 -6.20
C PHE A 294 -15.03 -24.41 -7.04
N ASP A 295 -16.33 -24.67 -7.14
CA ASP A 295 -17.28 -23.76 -7.82
C ASP A 295 -17.65 -22.61 -6.87
N VAL A 296 -16.83 -21.56 -6.91
CA VAL A 296 -16.98 -20.36 -6.08
C VAL A 296 -16.85 -19.10 -6.93
N GLN A 297 -17.68 -18.11 -6.65
CA GLN A 297 -17.63 -16.81 -7.32
C GLN A 297 -16.45 -15.98 -6.77
N VAL A 298 -15.59 -15.49 -7.66
CA VAL A 298 -14.54 -14.54 -7.32
C VAL A 298 -14.96 -13.15 -7.80
N LEU A 299 -15.13 -12.20 -6.89
CA LEU A 299 -15.46 -10.84 -7.26
C LEU A 299 -14.26 -10.15 -7.96
N PRO A 300 -14.50 -9.25 -8.93
CA PRO A 300 -13.44 -8.50 -9.59
C PRO A 300 -12.67 -7.64 -8.58
N LEU A 301 -11.35 -7.50 -8.81
CA LEU A 301 -10.50 -6.62 -7.98
C LEU A 301 -10.78 -5.15 -8.29
N VAL A 302 -10.96 -4.86 -9.56
CA VAL A 302 -11.36 -3.54 -10.06
C VAL A 302 -12.88 -3.45 -9.92
N LYS A 303 -13.35 -2.38 -9.31
CA LYS A 303 -14.78 -2.13 -9.09
C LYS A 303 -15.36 -1.33 -10.25
N ASP A 304 -16.68 -1.40 -10.41
CA ASP A 304 -17.42 -0.64 -11.40
C ASP A 304 -17.19 0.87 -11.23
N TYR A 305 -17.30 1.59 -12.32
CA TYR A 305 -17.20 3.05 -12.29
C TYR A 305 -18.45 3.69 -11.71
N VAL A 306 -18.25 4.71 -10.88
CA VAL A 306 -19.29 5.65 -10.44
C VAL A 306 -18.92 7.07 -10.84
N PHE A 307 -19.92 7.95 -10.96
CA PHE A 307 -19.72 9.35 -11.33
C PHE A 307 -19.86 10.25 -10.10
N VAL A 308 -18.77 11.02 -9.76
CA VAL A 308 -18.69 11.84 -8.54
C VAL A 308 -17.96 13.20 -8.68
N PRO A 309 -18.22 14.08 -9.64
CA PRO A 309 -18.97 13.97 -10.91
C PRO A 309 -18.19 13.23 -11.99
N GLU A 310 -16.87 13.18 -11.92
CA GLU A 310 -16.01 12.48 -12.87
C GLU A 310 -16.08 10.97 -12.62
N PRO A 311 -15.94 10.15 -13.68
CA PRO A 311 -15.95 8.71 -13.53
C PRO A 311 -14.75 8.24 -12.71
N THR A 312 -15.01 7.46 -11.66
CA THR A 312 -13.98 6.83 -10.85
C THR A 312 -14.38 5.41 -10.46
N ASN A 313 -13.41 4.52 -10.44
CA ASN A 313 -13.51 3.17 -9.87
C ASN A 313 -12.61 3.01 -8.63
N ILE A 314 -12.18 4.15 -8.09
CA ILE A 314 -11.38 4.23 -6.87
C ILE A 314 -12.32 4.39 -5.70
N TYR A 315 -12.14 3.53 -4.68
CA TYR A 315 -12.88 3.60 -3.43
C TYR A 315 -11.91 3.48 -2.27
N THR A 316 -12.26 4.03 -1.12
CA THR A 316 -11.37 3.93 0.05
C THR A 316 -11.16 2.48 0.51
N VAL A 317 -10.13 2.27 1.33
CA VAL A 317 -9.90 0.98 2.01
C VAL A 317 -11.12 0.41 2.74
N MET A 318 -12.09 1.26 3.09
CA MET A 318 -13.22 0.88 3.94
C MET A 318 -14.29 0.08 3.19
N LEU A 319 -14.40 0.27 1.86
CA LEU A 319 -15.48 -0.31 1.07
C LEU A 319 -15.61 -1.84 1.23
N PRO A 320 -14.56 -2.67 1.07
CA PRO A 320 -14.67 -4.11 1.20
C PRO A 320 -15.22 -4.55 2.56
N TYR A 321 -14.73 -3.93 3.63
CA TYR A 321 -15.09 -4.31 5.00
C TYR A 321 -16.53 -3.93 5.36
N VAL A 322 -16.99 -2.77 4.86
CA VAL A 322 -18.38 -2.33 5.06
C VAL A 322 -19.34 -3.18 4.22
N ARG A 323 -18.99 -3.49 2.98
CA ARG A 323 -19.81 -4.33 2.10
C ARG A 323 -19.94 -5.75 2.62
N ASP A 324 -18.85 -6.32 3.15
CA ASP A 324 -18.86 -7.69 3.65
C ASP A 324 -19.49 -7.82 5.04
N PHE A 325 -19.22 -6.89 5.95
CA PHE A 325 -19.51 -7.07 7.38
C PHE A 325 -20.11 -5.85 8.06
N SER A 326 -20.50 -4.83 7.29
CA SER A 326 -21.04 -3.57 7.80
C SER A 326 -20.08 -2.86 8.77
N TRP A 327 -20.56 -1.92 9.57
CA TRP A 327 -19.77 -1.15 10.52
C TRP A 327 -18.97 -2.01 11.52
N PRO A 328 -19.56 -3.03 12.19
CA PRO A 328 -18.80 -3.84 13.14
C PRO A 328 -17.57 -4.53 12.52
N GLY A 329 -17.71 -5.03 11.29
CA GLY A 329 -16.59 -5.63 10.57
C GLY A 329 -15.49 -4.62 10.25
N LEU A 330 -15.86 -3.42 9.81
CA LEU A 330 -14.88 -2.36 9.57
C LEU A 330 -14.07 -2.04 10.85
N LEU A 331 -14.74 -1.86 11.99
CA LEU A 331 -14.08 -1.58 13.27
C LEU A 331 -13.15 -2.73 13.69
N PHE A 332 -13.60 -3.98 13.53
CA PHE A 332 -12.79 -5.15 13.81
C PHE A 332 -11.51 -5.19 12.98
N PHE A 333 -11.61 -5.02 11.65
CA PHE A 333 -10.44 -5.06 10.77
C PHE A 333 -9.49 -3.89 11.01
N PHE A 334 -10.00 -2.69 11.24
CA PHE A 334 -9.16 -1.53 11.56
C PHE A 334 -8.44 -1.72 12.91
N ALA A 335 -9.09 -2.28 13.91
CA ALA A 335 -8.41 -2.64 15.16
C ALA A 335 -7.35 -3.72 14.93
N LEU A 336 -7.63 -4.74 14.11
CA LEU A 336 -6.66 -5.77 13.73
C LEU A 336 -5.43 -5.17 13.02
N PHE A 337 -5.65 -4.30 12.04
CA PHE A 337 -4.57 -3.60 11.34
C PHE A 337 -3.78 -2.69 12.28
N GLY A 338 -4.46 -1.93 13.15
CA GLY A 338 -3.80 -1.10 14.15
C GLY A 338 -2.88 -1.92 15.06
N ARG A 339 -3.37 -3.06 15.55
CA ARG A 339 -2.57 -3.98 16.38
C ARG A 339 -1.39 -4.58 15.61
N MET A 340 -1.60 -4.97 14.35
CA MET A 340 -0.54 -5.48 13.47
C MET A 340 0.56 -4.43 13.29
N HIS A 341 0.20 -3.23 12.84
CA HIS A 341 1.15 -2.14 12.61
C HIS A 341 1.88 -1.74 13.89
N GLY A 342 1.16 -1.59 15.02
CA GLY A 342 1.76 -1.27 16.31
C GLY A 342 2.77 -2.32 16.76
N SER A 343 2.45 -3.60 16.59
CA SER A 343 3.35 -4.71 16.93
C SER A 343 4.58 -4.77 16.04
N LEU A 344 4.41 -4.61 14.72
CA LEU A 344 5.53 -4.60 13.76
C LEU A 344 6.45 -3.41 14.03
N TYR A 345 5.87 -2.22 14.24
CA TYR A 345 6.62 -1.00 14.50
C TYR A 345 7.46 -1.09 15.78
N LEU A 346 6.85 -1.57 16.87
CA LEU A 346 7.57 -1.73 18.13
C LEU A 346 8.77 -2.68 17.99
N ARG A 347 8.56 -3.84 17.36
CA ARG A 347 9.64 -4.82 17.14
C ARG A 347 10.71 -4.29 16.18
N ALA A 348 10.31 -3.54 15.16
CA ALA A 348 11.24 -2.88 14.24
C ALA A 348 12.14 -1.87 15.00
N LYS A 349 11.56 -1.08 15.91
CA LYS A 349 12.35 -0.16 16.78
C LYS A 349 13.26 -0.89 17.77
N LEU A 350 12.93 -2.10 18.16
CA LEU A 350 13.76 -2.97 18.98
C LEU A 350 14.86 -3.69 18.18
N GLY A 351 14.95 -3.45 16.87
CA GLY A 351 16.01 -3.97 16.02
C GLY A 351 15.76 -5.36 15.41
N ASP A 352 14.51 -5.87 15.45
CA ASP A 352 14.17 -7.10 14.71
C ASP A 352 14.16 -6.80 13.19
N PRO A 353 15.14 -7.32 12.40
CA PRO A 353 15.26 -6.98 10.99
C PRO A 353 14.09 -7.49 10.15
N ARG A 354 13.43 -8.58 10.56
CA ARG A 354 12.19 -9.06 9.92
C ARG A 354 11.10 -8.02 10.05
N CYS A 355 10.92 -7.52 11.26
CA CYS A 355 9.90 -6.51 11.54
C CYS A 355 10.25 -5.16 10.90
N VAL A 356 11.53 -4.82 10.74
CA VAL A 356 11.96 -3.62 9.99
C VAL A 356 11.49 -3.70 8.53
N VAL A 357 11.74 -4.82 7.85
CA VAL A 357 11.32 -5.01 6.46
C VAL A 357 9.79 -5.08 6.34
N LEU A 358 9.14 -5.90 7.18
CA LEU A 358 7.68 -6.08 7.13
C LEU A 358 6.93 -4.79 7.50
N TYR A 359 7.44 -4.00 8.45
CA TYR A 359 6.87 -2.70 8.77
C TYR A 359 7.03 -1.73 7.60
N GLY A 360 8.23 -1.63 7.01
CA GLY A 360 8.44 -0.79 5.83
C GLY A 360 7.47 -1.10 4.70
N LEU A 361 7.29 -2.39 4.38
CA LEU A 361 6.30 -2.84 3.39
C LEU A 361 4.87 -2.50 3.81
N SER A 362 4.49 -2.75 5.08
CA SER A 362 3.11 -2.56 5.56
C SER A 362 2.69 -1.09 5.65
N VAL A 363 3.61 -0.13 5.65
CA VAL A 363 3.26 1.30 5.59
C VAL A 363 2.63 1.68 4.26
N TYR A 364 2.95 0.97 3.17
CA TYR A 364 2.30 1.23 1.88
C TYR A 364 0.77 1.09 1.95
N PRO A 365 0.15 -0.03 2.36
CA PRO A 365 -1.30 -0.10 2.51
C PRO A 365 -1.86 0.90 3.54
N LEU A 366 -1.07 1.27 4.56
CA LEU A 366 -1.47 2.28 5.53
C LEU A 366 -1.64 3.65 4.86
N LEU A 367 -0.69 4.06 4.03
CA LEU A 367 -0.73 5.36 3.35
C LEU A 367 -1.66 5.39 2.13
N MET A 368 -1.96 4.24 1.52
CA MET A 368 -2.80 4.15 0.33
C MET A 368 -4.29 3.90 0.64
N GLN A 369 -4.72 4.08 1.88
CA GLN A 369 -6.09 3.84 2.32
C GLN A 369 -7.14 4.72 1.63
N PHE A 370 -6.76 5.90 1.19
CA PHE A 370 -7.64 6.79 0.44
C PHE A 370 -7.95 6.27 -0.96
N PHE A 371 -7.11 5.40 -1.49
CA PHE A 371 -7.21 4.88 -2.86
C PHE A 371 -8.05 3.60 -2.91
N GLN A 372 -7.66 2.54 -2.21
CA GLN A 372 -8.39 1.27 -2.14
C GLN A 372 -7.80 0.36 -1.04
N ASP A 373 -8.44 -0.78 -0.78
CA ASP A 373 -7.87 -1.80 0.09
C ASP A 373 -6.62 -2.42 -0.56
N GLN A 374 -5.50 -2.26 0.12
CA GLN A 374 -4.21 -2.85 -0.21
C GLN A 374 -3.79 -3.90 0.84
N TYR A 375 -4.66 -4.24 1.80
CA TYR A 375 -4.41 -5.25 2.83
C TYR A 375 -4.87 -6.65 2.38
N LEU A 376 -6.12 -6.95 2.55
CA LEU A 376 -6.64 -8.29 2.32
C LEU A 376 -6.95 -8.57 0.85
N SER A 377 -7.23 -7.55 0.06
CA SER A 377 -7.32 -7.68 -1.41
C SER A 377 -6.04 -8.23 -2.04
N LEU A 378 -4.87 -7.97 -1.42
CA LEU A 378 -3.56 -8.46 -1.87
C LEU A 378 -2.95 -9.48 -0.89
N LEU A 379 -3.77 -10.24 -0.16
CA LEU A 379 -3.32 -11.16 0.89
C LEU A 379 -2.24 -12.14 0.41
N THR A 380 -2.35 -12.68 -0.79
CA THR A 380 -1.35 -13.60 -1.36
C THR A 380 0.03 -12.94 -1.49
N THR A 381 0.09 -11.68 -1.89
CA THR A 381 1.35 -10.90 -1.98
C THR A 381 1.94 -10.68 -0.59
N TRP A 382 1.12 -10.38 0.42
CA TRP A 382 1.57 -10.22 1.80
C TRP A 382 2.11 -11.51 2.40
N VAL A 383 1.47 -12.65 2.10
CA VAL A 383 1.98 -13.97 2.50
C VAL A 383 3.34 -14.24 1.87
N GLN A 384 3.52 -13.95 0.57
CA GLN A 384 4.81 -14.08 -0.13
C GLN A 384 5.90 -13.22 0.53
N PHE A 385 5.63 -11.93 0.76
CA PHE A 385 6.56 -11.05 1.47
C PHE A 385 6.91 -11.60 2.85
N GLY A 386 5.89 -12.01 3.63
CA GLY A 386 6.08 -12.56 4.96
C GLY A 386 6.99 -13.79 4.98
N VAL A 387 6.73 -14.76 4.10
CA VAL A 387 7.52 -15.99 3.98
C VAL A 387 8.95 -15.69 3.54
N LEU A 388 9.14 -14.89 2.48
CA LEU A 388 10.46 -14.54 1.97
C LEU A 388 11.30 -13.80 3.02
N VAL A 389 10.72 -12.81 3.70
CA VAL A 389 11.41 -12.07 4.76
C VAL A 389 11.74 -13.00 5.94
N TRP A 390 10.81 -13.87 6.34
CA TRP A 390 11.04 -14.81 7.44
C TRP A 390 12.19 -15.75 7.15
N LEU A 391 12.31 -16.24 5.92
CA LEU A 391 13.37 -17.13 5.46
C LEU A 391 14.74 -16.44 5.36
N CYS A 392 14.79 -15.13 5.12
CA CYS A 392 16.03 -14.35 4.99
C CYS A 392 16.79 -14.16 6.31
N PHE A 393 16.13 -14.31 7.46
CA PHE A 393 16.75 -14.06 8.77
C PHE A 393 16.50 -15.22 9.71
N ARG A 394 17.57 -15.74 10.34
CA ARG A 394 17.50 -16.73 11.42
C ARG A 394 17.65 -16.03 12.78
N ARG A 395 16.83 -16.45 13.72
CA ARG A 395 16.93 -16.08 15.12
C ARG A 395 17.85 -17.06 15.83
N THR A 396 18.90 -16.55 16.47
CA THR A 396 19.79 -17.35 17.32
C THR A 396 19.67 -16.86 18.77
N PRO A 397 19.63 -17.76 19.76
CA PRO A 397 19.78 -17.34 21.16
C PRO A 397 21.12 -16.63 21.30
N ALA A 398 21.17 -15.54 22.08
CA ALA A 398 22.46 -14.95 22.41
C ALA A 398 23.27 -15.97 23.23
N SER A 399 24.45 -16.30 22.75
CA SER A 399 25.42 -17.15 23.49
C SER A 399 25.90 -16.39 24.71
N GLY A 400 25.20 -16.48 25.83
CA GLY A 400 25.56 -15.72 27.05
C GLY A 400 24.64 -15.93 28.23
N ALA A 401 23.65 -16.79 28.15
CA ALA A 401 22.76 -17.12 29.27
C ALA A 401 23.13 -18.43 29.99
N ALA A 402 24.36 -18.91 29.76
CA ALA A 402 24.93 -20.07 30.49
C ALA A 402 26.21 -19.61 31.17
N ALA A 403 26.07 -18.84 32.27
CA ALA A 403 27.07 -18.69 33.32
C ALA A 403 26.39 -18.31 34.64
#